data_368072a234be903940222e2991088398
#
_entry.id   368072a234be903940222e2991088398
#
_cell.length_a   1.000
_cell.length_b   1.000
_cell.length_c   1.000
_cell.angle_alpha   90.00
_cell.angle_beta   90.00
_cell.angle_gamma   90.00
#
_symmetry.space_group_name_H-M   'P 1'
#
loop_
_entity.id
_entity.type
_entity.pdbx_description
1 polymer ?
#
loop_
_entity_poly.entity_id
_entity_poly.type
_entity_poly.pdbx_seq_one_letter_code
_entity_poly.pdbx_strand_id
1 'polypeptide(L)'
;MMALADAPWATLSGGERQRISIARALAQRPRLLLLDEPTNHLDIHHQLSLLRLIAGLPVTVIVALHDLNQAMGCDRLGVMAGGRMVASGPPAAVLDDARLAGTFRVGARRLTDPVDAATLLRFHCLKE
;
A
#
# COMPACT_ATOMS: atom_id res chain seq x y z
N MET A 1 -9.61 -0.34 20.34
CA MET A 1 -10.71 -0.99 19.61
C MET A 1 -11.92 -1.31 20.49
N MET A 2 -11.75 -1.73 21.75
CA MET A 2 -12.90 -1.99 22.65
C MET A 2 -13.80 -0.78 22.85
N ALA A 3 -13.27 0.45 22.83
CA ALA A 3 -14.05 1.69 22.97
C ALA A 3 -15.02 1.96 21.80
N LEU A 4 -14.90 1.26 20.68
CA LEU A 4 -15.75 1.44 19.49
C LEU A 4 -16.75 0.28 19.29
N ALA A 5 -16.80 -0.69 20.22
CA ALA A 5 -17.63 -1.88 20.05
C ALA A 5 -19.12 -1.56 19.91
N ASP A 6 -19.59 -0.53 20.61
CA ASP A 6 -21.00 -0.12 20.63
C ASP A 6 -21.25 1.14 19.79
N ALA A 7 -20.25 1.66 19.09
CA ALA A 7 -20.40 2.87 18.28
C ALA A 7 -21.19 2.57 16.98
N PRO A 8 -22.19 3.37 16.62
CA PRO A 8 -22.88 3.23 15.34
C PRO A 8 -21.92 3.39 14.17
N TRP A 9 -22.03 2.52 13.16
CA TRP A 9 -21.16 2.54 11.98
C TRP A 9 -21.08 3.93 11.31
N ALA A 10 -22.21 4.65 11.27
CA ALA A 10 -22.31 5.96 10.65
C ALA A 10 -21.47 7.04 11.36
N THR A 11 -21.14 6.86 12.64
CA THR A 11 -20.36 7.83 13.44
C THR A 11 -18.86 7.60 13.36
N LEU A 12 -18.43 6.48 12.75
CA LEU A 12 -17.02 6.12 12.64
C LEU A 12 -16.33 6.92 11.53
N SER A 13 -15.10 7.34 11.80
CA SER A 13 -14.20 7.89 10.78
C SER A 13 -13.84 6.86 9.72
N GLY A 14 -13.36 7.29 8.56
CA GLY A 14 -12.91 6.40 7.49
C GLY A 14 -11.83 5.41 7.95
N GLY A 15 -10.86 5.88 8.73
CA GLY A 15 -9.81 5.02 9.29
C GLY A 15 -10.32 4.01 10.31
N GLU A 16 -11.29 4.36 11.13
CA GLU A 16 -11.93 3.44 12.08
C GLU A 16 -12.73 2.36 11.35
N ARG A 17 -13.52 2.73 10.35
CA ARG A 17 -14.25 1.78 9.49
C ARG A 17 -13.31 0.80 8.83
N GLN A 18 -12.18 1.29 8.30
CA GLN A 18 -11.18 0.43 7.64
C GLN A 18 -10.57 -0.58 8.61
N ARG A 19 -10.18 -0.15 9.82
CA ARG A 19 -9.64 -1.04 10.85
C ARG A 19 -10.66 -2.09 11.30
N ILE A 20 -11.92 -1.70 11.47
CA ILE A 20 -13.00 -2.63 11.83
C ILE A 20 -13.23 -3.65 10.71
N SER A 21 -13.19 -3.22 9.44
CA SER A 21 -13.33 -4.13 8.30
C SER A 21 -12.20 -5.17 8.26
N ILE A 22 -10.96 -4.74 8.52
CA ILE A 22 -9.81 -5.65 8.63
C ILE A 22 -9.97 -6.59 9.83
N ALA A 23 -10.38 -6.08 11.00
CA ALA A 23 -10.62 -6.89 12.19
C ALA A 23 -11.69 -7.96 11.94
N ARG A 24 -12.78 -7.60 11.24
CA ARG A 24 -13.83 -8.55 10.84
C ARG A 24 -13.31 -9.63 9.89
N ALA A 25 -12.47 -9.27 8.94
CA ALA A 25 -11.83 -10.24 8.05
C ALA A 25 -10.90 -11.19 8.80
N LEU A 26 -10.08 -10.66 9.72
CA LEU A 26 -9.16 -11.44 10.55
C LEU A 26 -9.88 -12.40 11.51
N ALA A 27 -11.07 -12.05 12.00
CA ALA A 27 -11.88 -12.91 12.84
C ALA A 27 -12.25 -14.25 12.17
N GLN A 28 -12.24 -14.30 10.83
CA GLN A 28 -12.44 -15.50 10.04
C GLN A 28 -11.19 -16.40 9.96
N ARG A 29 -10.08 -15.99 10.59
CA ARG A 29 -8.78 -16.70 10.58
C ARG A 29 -8.28 -17.01 9.16
N PRO A 30 -8.21 -16.03 8.24
CA PRO A 30 -7.78 -16.27 6.88
C PRO A 30 -6.29 -16.59 6.84
N ARG A 31 -5.87 -17.39 5.86
CA ARG A 31 -4.44 -17.60 5.53
C ARG A 31 -3.93 -16.50 4.60
N LEU A 32 -4.84 -15.86 3.85
CA LEU A 32 -4.58 -14.80 2.90
C LEU A 32 -5.62 -13.72 3.07
N LEU A 33 -5.18 -12.47 3.18
CA LEU A 33 -6.02 -11.28 3.24
C LEU A 33 -5.82 -10.45 1.97
N LEU A 34 -6.91 -10.11 1.29
CA LEU A 34 -6.90 -9.23 0.13
C LEU A 34 -7.47 -7.87 0.54
N LEU A 35 -6.72 -6.81 0.28
CA LEU A 35 -7.12 -5.44 0.57
C LEU A 35 -7.05 -4.61 -0.72
N ASP A 36 -8.17 -4.02 -1.10
CA ASP A 36 -8.28 -3.18 -2.28
C ASP A 36 -8.24 -1.71 -1.86
N GLU A 37 -7.15 -1.02 -2.23
CA GLU A 37 -6.91 0.41 -1.96
C GLU A 37 -7.25 0.85 -0.52
N PRO A 38 -6.74 0.15 0.51
CA PRO A 38 -7.16 0.38 1.88
C PRO A 38 -6.76 1.76 2.43
N THR A 39 -5.83 2.45 1.77
CA THR A 39 -5.36 3.79 2.16
C THR A 39 -6.15 4.93 1.50
N ASN A 40 -7.06 4.61 0.58
CA ASN A 40 -7.85 5.62 -0.13
C ASN A 40 -8.71 6.45 0.84
N HIS A 41 -8.79 7.74 0.57
CA HIS A 41 -9.58 8.71 1.33
C HIS A 41 -9.17 8.87 2.82
N LEU A 42 -8.02 8.34 3.20
CA LEU A 42 -7.43 8.55 4.53
C LEU A 42 -6.43 9.70 4.50
N ASP A 43 -6.35 10.46 5.58
CA ASP A 43 -5.24 11.38 5.78
C ASP A 43 -3.90 10.63 5.98
N ILE A 44 -2.80 11.34 5.84
CA ILE A 44 -1.46 10.74 5.88
C ILE A 44 -1.18 9.97 7.17
N HIS A 45 -1.66 10.48 8.32
CA HIS A 45 -1.47 9.81 9.62
C HIS A 45 -2.18 8.44 9.64
N HIS A 46 -3.43 8.41 9.18
CA HIS A 46 -4.22 7.19 9.13
C HIS A 46 -3.70 6.20 8.09
N GLN A 47 -3.20 6.69 6.93
CA GLN A 47 -2.54 5.85 5.92
C GLN A 47 -1.32 5.12 6.50
N LEU A 48 -0.39 5.87 7.13
CA LEU A 48 0.82 5.30 7.72
C LEU A 48 0.51 4.33 8.86
N SER A 49 -0.47 4.68 9.71
CA SER A 49 -0.91 3.81 10.81
C SER A 49 -1.50 2.50 10.29
N LEU A 50 -2.28 2.57 9.21
CA LEU A 50 -2.90 1.39 8.59
C LEU A 50 -1.86 0.48 7.93
N LEU A 51 -0.92 1.06 7.17
CA LEU A 51 0.16 0.28 6.54
C LEU A 51 1.04 -0.41 7.57
N ARG A 52 1.35 0.26 8.69
CA ARG A 52 2.07 -0.36 9.82
C ARG A 52 1.27 -1.51 10.44
N LEU A 53 -0.03 -1.34 10.62
CA LEU A 53 -0.91 -2.41 11.09
C LEU A 53 -0.86 -3.61 10.15
N ILE A 54 -1.03 -3.39 8.84
CA ILE A 54 -1.03 -4.44 7.81
C ILE A 54 0.30 -5.20 7.82
N ALA A 55 1.42 -4.48 7.86
CA ALA A 55 2.77 -5.09 7.88
C ALA A 55 3.02 -5.97 9.12
N GLY A 56 2.33 -5.71 10.25
CA GLY A 56 2.43 -6.50 11.48
C GLY A 56 1.48 -7.68 11.57
N LEU A 57 0.62 -7.93 10.58
CA LEU A 57 -0.35 -9.02 10.63
C LEU A 57 0.33 -10.39 10.42
N PRO A 58 -0.06 -11.42 11.20
CA PRO A 58 0.51 -12.77 11.09
C PRO A 58 -0.14 -13.59 9.96
N VAL A 59 -0.45 -12.96 8.84
CA VAL A 59 -1.08 -13.57 7.66
C VAL A 59 -0.43 -13.02 6.39
N THR A 60 -0.53 -13.74 5.29
CA THR A 60 -0.14 -13.19 3.98
C THR A 60 -1.15 -12.13 3.56
N VAL A 61 -0.67 -10.93 3.24
CA VAL A 61 -1.52 -9.82 2.78
C VAL A 61 -1.15 -9.46 1.35
N ILE A 62 -2.15 -9.41 0.48
CA ILE A 62 -2.04 -8.79 -0.83
C ILE A 62 -2.83 -7.49 -0.78
N VAL A 63 -2.17 -6.39 -1.12
CA VAL A 63 -2.77 -5.06 -1.07
C VAL A 63 -2.63 -4.37 -2.42
N ALA A 64 -3.73 -3.87 -2.97
CA ALA A 64 -3.70 -3.00 -4.14
C ALA A 64 -3.39 -1.57 -3.68
N LEU A 65 -2.36 -0.96 -4.26
CA LEU A 65 -1.90 0.38 -3.93
C LEU A 65 -1.72 1.20 -5.21
N HIS A 66 -2.00 2.50 -5.13
CA HIS A 66 -1.68 3.46 -6.19
C HIS A 66 -0.41 4.26 -5.90
N ASP A 67 -0.06 4.45 -4.65
CA ASP A 67 1.14 5.17 -4.25
C ASP A 67 2.37 4.25 -4.36
N LEU A 68 3.27 4.58 -5.30
CA LEU A 68 4.47 3.80 -5.54
C LEU A 68 5.48 3.88 -4.39
N ASN A 69 5.48 4.96 -3.59
CA ASN A 69 6.31 5.04 -2.40
C ASN A 69 5.79 4.12 -1.29
N GLN A 70 4.47 4.01 -1.13
CA GLN A 70 3.89 3.00 -0.24
C GLN A 70 4.23 1.58 -0.73
N ALA A 71 4.17 1.36 -2.03
CA ALA A 71 4.51 0.08 -2.64
C ALA A 71 5.99 -0.31 -2.44
N MET A 72 6.90 0.66 -2.40
CA MET A 72 8.33 0.42 -2.09
C MET A 72 8.55 -0.19 -0.70
N GLY A 73 7.62 -0.02 0.23
CA GLY A 73 7.64 -0.62 1.57
C GLY A 73 7.13 -2.06 1.65
N CYS A 74 6.69 -2.66 0.54
CA CYS A 74 6.22 -4.05 0.51
C CYS A 74 7.38 -5.04 0.30
N ASP A 75 7.20 -6.29 0.72
CA ASP A 75 8.20 -7.35 0.52
C ASP A 75 8.33 -7.72 -0.97
N ARG A 76 7.22 -7.73 -1.69
CA ARG A 76 7.14 -8.03 -3.12
C ARG A 76 6.08 -7.17 -3.79
N LEU A 77 6.31 -6.84 -5.06
CA LEU A 77 5.36 -6.15 -5.90
C LEU A 77 4.91 -7.01 -7.08
N GLY A 78 3.65 -6.84 -7.47
CA GLY A 78 3.13 -7.22 -8.77
C GLY A 78 2.62 -5.97 -9.48
N VAL A 79 3.07 -5.73 -10.69
CA VAL A 79 2.59 -4.61 -11.53
C VAL A 79 1.58 -5.16 -12.53
N MET A 80 0.39 -4.57 -12.51
CA MET A 80 -0.70 -4.90 -13.44
C MET A 80 -0.83 -3.82 -14.51
N ALA A 81 -0.94 -4.22 -15.76
CA ALA A 81 -1.24 -3.33 -16.87
C ALA A 81 -2.09 -4.08 -17.91
N GLY A 82 -3.13 -3.45 -18.43
CA GLY A 82 -4.02 -4.04 -19.42
C GLY A 82 -4.64 -5.38 -18.97
N GLY A 83 -4.97 -5.53 -17.68
CA GLY A 83 -5.53 -6.75 -17.12
C GLY A 83 -4.54 -7.92 -16.96
N ARG A 84 -3.24 -7.66 -17.10
CA ARG A 84 -2.18 -8.69 -17.00
C ARG A 84 -1.12 -8.27 -16.01
N MET A 85 -0.52 -9.26 -15.35
CA MET A 85 0.68 -9.03 -14.54
C MET A 85 1.89 -8.88 -15.48
N VAL A 86 2.48 -7.69 -15.52
CA VAL A 86 3.61 -7.37 -16.41
C VAL A 86 4.95 -7.47 -15.70
N ALA A 87 4.98 -7.47 -14.38
CA ALA A 87 6.18 -7.71 -13.57
C ALA A 87 5.82 -8.19 -12.18
N SER A 88 6.71 -8.95 -11.56
CA SER A 88 6.61 -9.34 -10.15
C SER A 88 8.01 -9.56 -9.57
N GLY A 89 8.24 -9.11 -8.34
CA GLY A 89 9.53 -9.27 -7.67
C GLY A 89 9.73 -8.28 -6.52
N PRO A 90 10.97 -8.14 -6.04
CA PRO A 90 11.32 -7.11 -5.06
C PRO A 90 11.02 -5.69 -5.60
N PRO A 91 10.57 -4.76 -4.76
CA PRO A 91 10.16 -3.42 -5.22
C PRO A 91 11.21 -2.70 -6.07
N ALA A 92 12.46 -2.68 -5.64
CA ALA A 92 13.53 -1.98 -6.36
C ALA A 92 13.82 -2.56 -7.74
N ALA A 93 13.63 -3.88 -7.94
CA ALA A 93 13.81 -4.53 -9.23
C ALA A 93 12.59 -4.36 -10.15
N VAL A 94 11.40 -4.27 -9.57
CA VAL A 94 10.15 -4.14 -10.32
C VAL A 94 9.90 -2.70 -10.78
N LEU A 95 10.20 -1.72 -9.93
CA LEU A 95 10.04 -0.29 -10.24
C LEU A 95 11.33 0.31 -10.81
N ASP A 96 11.87 -0.31 -11.85
CA ASP A 96 12.99 0.22 -12.62
C ASP A 96 12.56 1.40 -13.52
N ASP A 97 13.54 2.11 -14.10
CA ASP A 97 13.27 3.30 -14.90
C ASP A 97 12.48 2.99 -16.18
N ALA A 98 12.74 1.83 -16.80
CA ALA A 98 12.03 1.39 -18.00
C ALA A 98 10.55 1.15 -17.70
N ARG A 99 10.23 0.56 -16.56
CA ARG A 99 8.85 0.31 -16.13
C ARG A 99 8.15 1.58 -15.69
N LEU A 100 8.84 2.43 -14.94
CA LEU A 100 8.29 3.74 -14.56
C LEU A 100 7.93 4.56 -15.79
N ALA A 101 8.78 4.57 -16.81
CA ALA A 101 8.50 5.28 -18.06
C ALA A 101 7.40 4.59 -18.89
N GLY A 102 7.49 3.28 -19.11
CA GLY A 102 6.61 2.56 -20.03
C GLY A 102 5.21 2.29 -19.47
N THR A 103 5.10 1.94 -18.18
CA THR A 103 3.83 1.57 -17.57
C THR A 103 3.17 2.75 -16.86
N PHE A 104 3.94 3.52 -16.11
CA PHE A 104 3.40 4.63 -15.29
C PHE A 104 3.56 6.00 -15.95
N ARG A 105 4.32 6.10 -17.05
CA ARG A 105 4.58 7.34 -17.80
C ARG A 105 5.21 8.45 -16.95
N VAL A 106 6.07 8.05 -16.01
CA VAL A 106 6.81 8.97 -15.14
C VAL A 106 8.28 8.59 -15.11
N GLY A 107 9.13 9.57 -14.83
CA GLY A 107 10.49 9.34 -14.39
C GLY A 107 10.59 9.47 -12.88
N ALA A 108 11.61 8.89 -12.26
CA ALA A 108 11.85 9.05 -10.84
C ALA A 108 13.34 9.18 -10.54
N ARG A 109 13.66 10.00 -9.53
CA ARG A 109 14.96 9.97 -8.86
C ARG A 109 14.81 9.16 -7.58
N ARG A 110 15.76 8.25 -7.35
CA ARG A 110 15.84 7.48 -6.12
C ARG A 110 16.61 8.29 -5.09
N LEU A 111 16.00 8.47 -3.93
CA LEU A 111 16.58 9.13 -2.77
C LEU A 111 16.68 8.10 -1.65
N THR A 112 17.79 8.10 -0.93
CA THR A 112 17.94 7.25 0.25
C THR A 112 17.70 8.11 1.49
N ASP A 113 16.78 7.67 2.35
CA ASP A 113 16.57 8.32 3.64
C ASP A 113 17.78 8.06 4.53
N PRO A 114 18.41 9.11 5.11
CA PRO A 114 19.60 8.94 5.94
C PRO A 114 19.30 8.30 7.31
N VAL A 115 18.03 8.22 7.72
CA VAL A 115 17.64 7.71 9.04
C VAL A 115 17.47 6.19 9.02
N ASP A 116 16.76 5.66 8.02
CA ASP A 116 16.39 4.24 7.94
C ASP A 116 16.88 3.55 6.66
N ALA A 117 17.60 4.26 5.81
CA ALA A 117 18.09 3.81 4.50
C ALA A 117 16.98 3.41 3.52
N ALA A 118 15.73 3.79 3.78
CA ALA A 118 14.63 3.53 2.88
C ALA A 118 14.80 4.26 1.55
N THR A 119 14.41 3.61 0.45
CA THR A 119 14.41 4.24 -0.86
C THR A 119 13.09 4.96 -1.10
N LEU A 120 13.17 6.24 -1.39
CA LEU A 120 12.07 7.10 -1.77
C LEU A 120 12.16 7.45 -3.26
N LEU A 121 11.02 7.48 -3.94
CA LEU A 121 10.93 7.87 -5.34
C LEU A 121 10.40 9.30 -5.43
N ARG A 122 11.23 10.21 -5.99
CA ARG A 122 10.80 11.56 -6.36
C ARG A 122 10.43 11.56 -7.83
N PHE A 123 9.14 11.60 -8.12
CA PHE A 123 8.62 11.55 -9.48
C PHE A 123 8.77 12.88 -10.23
N HIS A 124 8.88 12.77 -11.55
CA HIS A 124 8.83 13.89 -12.49
C HIS A 124 8.19 13.45 -13.80
N CYS A 125 7.60 14.39 -14.54
CA CYS A 125 7.10 14.11 -15.87
C CYS A 125 8.27 13.73 -16.79
N LEU A 126 8.04 12.78 -17.70
CA LEU A 126 8.97 12.53 -18.78
C LEU A 126 9.02 13.78 -19.68
N LYS A 127 10.22 14.16 -20.12
CA LYS A 127 10.36 15.19 -21.15
C LYS A 127 9.85 14.59 -22.46
N GLU A 128 8.97 15.34 -23.12
CA GLU A 128 8.56 15.06 -24.51
C GLU A 128 9.76 15.13 -25.45
#